data_09c33ea889675e128b88f2bdddc6fe4a
#
_entry.id   09c33ea889675e128b88f2bdddc6fe4a
#
_cell.length_a   1.000
_cell.length_b   1.000
_cell.length_c   1.000
_cell.angle_alpha   90.00
_cell.angle_beta   90.00
_cell.angle_gamma   90.00
#
_symmetry.space_group_name_H-M   'P 1'
#
loop_
_entity.id
_entity.type
_entity.pdbx_description
1 polymer ?
#
loop_
_entity_poly.entity_id
_entity_poly.type
_entity_poly.pdbx_seq_one_letter_code
_entity_poly.pdbx_strand_id
1 'polypeptide(L)'
;MAEYLTRDAVETVALNSAVPFVDSIPCRKGYVYHSSSSGIFVLRGITQNCFARYNVEFTGNIAIPEGGAVTPIATAIVVSGESRDGSRSISTPAAVDEYGNVTSRATIDVPRGCCFTVAVEYVNGTVNDPTVTPTPIINVIDGSLSITRTA
;
A
#
# COMPACT_ATOMS: atom_id res chain seq x y z
N MET A 1 -1.67 2.77 -17.48
CA MET A 1 -1.19 2.01 -16.31
C MET A 1 0.11 2.61 -15.80
N ALA A 2 0.26 2.70 -14.51
CA ALA A 2 1.50 3.09 -13.86
C ALA A 2 1.92 1.98 -12.88
N GLU A 3 3.20 1.74 -12.77
CA GLU A 3 3.75 0.71 -11.90
C GLU A 3 4.88 1.31 -11.06
N TYR A 4 4.89 0.97 -9.78
CA TYR A 4 5.85 1.50 -8.81
C TYR A 4 6.44 0.33 -8.03
N LEU A 5 7.75 0.38 -7.83
CA LEU A 5 8.50 -0.70 -7.20
C LEU A 5 9.23 -0.19 -5.96
N THR A 6 9.32 -1.03 -4.94
CA THR A 6 10.22 -0.77 -3.82
C THR A 6 11.67 -0.93 -4.30
N ARG A 7 12.62 -0.38 -3.54
CA ARG A 7 14.04 -0.56 -3.87
C ARG A 7 14.42 -2.05 -3.79
N ASP A 8 15.48 -2.40 -4.48
CA ASP A 8 16.05 -3.75 -4.47
C ASP A 8 16.80 -4.02 -3.15
N ALA A 9 16.11 -3.83 -2.04
CA ALA A 9 16.62 -4.01 -0.69
C ALA A 9 15.42 -4.06 0.26
N VAL A 10 15.67 -4.42 1.52
CA VAL A 10 14.65 -4.43 2.55
C VAL A 10 14.24 -3.00 2.90
N GLU A 11 12.94 -2.71 2.81
CA GLU A 11 12.33 -1.48 3.32
C GLU A 11 11.74 -1.71 4.70
N THR A 12 12.07 -0.82 5.62
CA THR A 12 11.50 -0.86 6.98
C THR A 12 10.32 0.10 7.05
N VAL A 13 9.16 -0.41 7.48
CA VAL A 13 7.92 0.37 7.52
C VAL A 13 7.33 0.33 8.92
N ALA A 14 7.10 1.49 9.51
CA ALA A 14 6.48 1.61 10.82
C ALA A 14 4.96 1.44 10.73
N LEU A 15 4.34 1.08 11.86
CA LEU A 15 2.89 0.94 11.95
C LEU A 15 2.20 2.26 11.54
N ASN A 16 1.18 2.15 10.70
CA ASN A 16 0.42 3.28 10.13
C ASN A 16 1.26 4.22 9.26
N SER A 17 2.37 3.73 8.73
CA SER A 17 3.20 4.46 7.79
C SER A 17 3.15 3.83 6.42
N ALA A 18 3.41 4.64 5.38
CA ALA A 18 3.35 4.20 4.00
C ALA A 18 4.62 3.46 3.59
N VAL A 19 4.44 2.46 2.72
CA VAL A 19 5.55 1.78 2.04
C VAL A 19 6.12 2.73 0.98
N PRO A 20 7.42 3.07 1.02
CA PRO A 20 8.02 3.92 -0.01
C PRO A 20 8.29 3.16 -1.30
N PHE A 21 8.13 3.84 -2.43
CA PHE A 21 8.42 3.28 -3.75
C PHE A 21 9.44 4.17 -4.45
N VAL A 22 10.54 3.58 -4.91
CA VAL A 22 11.67 4.32 -5.48
C VAL A 22 11.70 4.26 -7.00
N ASP A 23 11.30 3.13 -7.59
CA ASP A 23 11.27 2.95 -9.04
C ASP A 23 9.84 3.14 -9.54
N SER A 24 9.70 3.82 -10.68
CA SER A 24 8.39 4.06 -11.26
C SER A 24 8.40 3.90 -12.78
N ILE A 25 7.31 3.32 -13.28
CA ILE A 25 6.96 3.38 -14.69
C ILE A 25 5.76 4.32 -14.78
N PRO A 26 5.98 5.60 -15.10
CA PRO A 26 4.96 6.62 -14.94
C PRO A 26 3.85 6.50 -15.98
N CYS A 27 2.66 6.98 -15.60
CA CYS A 27 1.55 7.19 -16.51
C CYS A 27 1.84 8.43 -17.37
N ARG A 28 1.79 8.29 -18.69
CA ARG A 28 2.14 9.36 -19.63
C ARG A 28 1.18 10.54 -19.61
N LYS A 29 -0.06 10.36 -19.15
CA LYS A 29 -1.09 11.39 -19.19
C LYS A 29 -1.21 12.21 -17.90
N GLY A 30 -0.35 11.96 -16.92
CA GLY A 30 -0.35 12.72 -15.66
C GLY A 30 -1.56 12.47 -14.77
N TYR A 31 -2.25 11.35 -14.93
CA TYR A 31 -3.38 10.98 -14.07
C TYR A 31 -2.97 10.62 -12.65
N VAL A 32 -1.73 10.16 -12.49
CA VAL A 32 -1.16 9.76 -11.22
C VAL A 32 0.11 10.57 -10.99
N TYR A 33 0.22 11.20 -9.84
CA TYR A 33 1.42 11.91 -9.42
C TYR A 33 2.11 11.15 -8.29
N HIS A 34 3.42 11.01 -8.37
CA HIS A 34 4.24 10.35 -7.35
C HIS A 34 5.61 11.00 -7.31
N SER A 35 6.04 11.41 -6.10
CA SER A 35 7.42 11.85 -5.86
C SER A 35 8.31 10.64 -5.58
N SER A 36 9.52 10.64 -6.13
CA SER A 36 10.49 9.57 -5.90
C SER A 36 10.72 9.33 -4.41
N SER A 37 10.79 8.07 -4.01
CA SER A 37 10.98 7.61 -2.63
C SER A 37 9.82 7.95 -1.68
N SER A 38 8.72 8.46 -2.17
CA SER A 38 7.49 8.67 -1.38
C SER A 38 6.61 7.43 -1.42
N GLY A 39 5.83 7.22 -0.36
CA GLY A 39 4.78 6.20 -0.34
C GLY A 39 3.40 6.76 -0.70
N ILE A 40 3.30 8.05 -1.02
CA ILE A 40 2.02 8.70 -1.28
C ILE A 40 1.88 8.98 -2.77
N PHE A 41 0.73 8.58 -3.31
CA PHE A 41 0.33 8.79 -4.70
C PHE A 41 -0.87 9.71 -4.74
N VAL A 42 -0.95 10.56 -5.75
CA VAL A 42 -2.11 11.42 -5.98
C VAL A 42 -2.82 10.95 -7.24
N LEU A 43 -4.08 10.53 -7.08
CA LEU A 43 -4.95 10.16 -8.20
C LEU A 43 -5.79 11.37 -8.57
N ARG A 44 -5.77 11.73 -9.85
CA ARG A 44 -6.41 12.95 -10.35
C ARG A 44 -7.71 12.63 -11.05
N GLY A 45 -8.73 13.43 -10.77
CA GLY A 45 -10.04 13.35 -11.42
C GLY A 45 -10.07 14.06 -12.76
N ILE A 46 -9.12 13.76 -13.65
CA ILE A 46 -9.07 14.33 -15.00
C ILE A 46 -9.96 13.48 -15.90
N THR A 47 -11.19 13.93 -16.12
CA THR A 47 -12.18 13.18 -16.88
C THR A 47 -13.30 14.12 -17.36
N GLN A 48 -14.01 13.71 -18.41
CA GLN A 48 -15.25 14.35 -18.83
C GLN A 48 -16.49 13.69 -18.20
N ASN A 49 -16.30 12.55 -17.54
CA ASN A 49 -17.34 11.86 -16.79
C ASN A 49 -17.49 12.44 -15.37
N CYS A 50 -18.43 11.92 -14.59
CA CYS A 50 -18.63 12.37 -13.21
C CYS A 50 -17.44 12.02 -12.31
N PHE A 51 -16.75 10.92 -12.60
CA PHE A 51 -15.58 10.46 -11.85
C PHE A 51 -14.59 9.73 -12.77
N ALA A 52 -13.34 9.66 -12.32
CA ALA A 52 -12.30 8.82 -12.90
C ALA A 52 -12.13 7.59 -12.01
N ARG A 53 -12.09 6.40 -12.60
CA ARG A 53 -11.97 5.15 -11.85
C ARG A 53 -10.57 4.58 -11.99
N TYR A 54 -9.99 4.20 -10.86
CA TYR A 54 -8.67 3.59 -10.78
C TYR A 54 -8.75 2.26 -10.06
N ASN A 55 -8.03 1.27 -10.59
CA ASN A 55 -7.75 0.03 -9.87
C ASN A 55 -6.34 0.11 -9.33
N VAL A 56 -6.20 -0.08 -8.03
CA VAL A 56 -4.92 -0.05 -7.32
C VAL A 56 -4.67 -1.43 -6.75
N GLU A 57 -3.51 -2.00 -7.05
CA GLU A 57 -3.12 -3.33 -6.57
C GLU A 57 -1.68 -3.31 -6.08
N PHE A 58 -1.49 -3.71 -4.84
CA PHE A 58 -0.18 -3.90 -4.23
C PHE A 58 0.08 -5.37 -3.99
N THR A 59 1.27 -5.83 -4.36
CA THR A 59 1.76 -7.18 -4.04
C THR A 59 3.17 -7.04 -3.49
N GLY A 60 3.45 -7.69 -2.39
CA GLY A 60 4.77 -7.65 -1.78
C GLY A 60 4.95 -8.76 -0.76
N ASN A 61 6.17 -8.90 -0.27
CA ASN A 61 6.50 -9.82 0.78
C ASN A 61 6.82 -9.04 2.04
N ILE A 62 6.20 -9.43 3.15
CA ILE A 62 6.37 -8.76 4.44
C ILE A 62 6.81 -9.74 5.51
N ALA A 63 7.60 -9.26 6.45
CA ALA A 63 8.11 -10.06 7.57
C ALA A 63 8.28 -9.17 8.80
N ILE A 64 8.35 -9.82 9.96
CA ILE A 64 8.70 -9.17 11.23
C ILE A 64 10.22 -9.15 11.33
N PRO A 65 10.87 -8.00 11.56
CA PRO A 65 12.31 -7.94 11.69
C PRO A 65 12.79 -8.64 12.96
N GLU A 66 14.06 -9.02 12.97
CA GLU A 66 14.71 -9.61 14.15
C GLU A 66 14.55 -8.67 15.36
N GLY A 67 14.19 -9.25 16.51
CA GLY A 67 13.91 -8.49 17.73
C GLY A 67 12.47 -8.02 17.85
N GLY A 68 11.63 -8.18 16.82
CA GLY A 68 10.21 -7.87 16.88
C GLY A 68 9.38 -8.97 17.53
N ALA A 69 8.22 -8.60 18.05
CA ALA A 69 7.26 -9.56 18.58
C ALA A 69 6.49 -10.22 17.43
N VAL A 70 6.34 -11.55 17.47
CA VAL A 70 5.60 -12.31 16.46
C VAL A 70 4.10 -12.05 16.63
N THR A 71 3.52 -11.28 15.72
CA THR A 71 2.10 -10.93 15.70
C THR A 71 1.60 -10.98 14.25
N PRO A 72 0.28 -11.10 14.03
CA PRO A 72 -0.26 -10.88 12.69
C PRO A 72 0.07 -9.48 12.17
N ILE A 73 0.52 -9.40 10.92
CA ILE A 73 0.86 -8.17 10.25
C ILE A 73 0.06 -8.03 8.97
N ALA A 74 -0.23 -6.81 8.56
CA ALA A 74 -1.12 -6.58 7.42
C ALA A 74 -0.71 -5.35 6.64
N THR A 75 -1.07 -5.34 5.35
CA THR A 75 -1.05 -4.15 4.53
C THR A 75 -2.47 -3.80 4.09
N ALA A 76 -2.71 -2.54 3.82
CA ALA A 76 -3.99 -2.06 3.30
C ALA A 76 -3.76 -0.88 2.38
N ILE A 77 -4.73 -0.65 1.48
CA ILE A 77 -4.79 0.56 0.68
C ILE A 77 -5.47 1.64 1.50
N VAL A 78 -4.80 2.77 1.67
CA VAL A 78 -5.31 3.92 2.43
C VAL A 78 -5.61 5.05 1.44
N VAL A 79 -6.86 5.53 1.46
CA VAL A 79 -7.33 6.59 0.57
C VAL A 79 -7.66 7.81 1.42
N SER A 80 -6.97 8.92 1.17
CA SER A 80 -7.15 10.18 1.89
C SER A 80 -7.09 10.01 3.42
N GLY A 81 -6.20 9.14 3.88
CA GLY A 81 -5.96 8.88 5.31
C GLY A 81 -6.82 7.79 5.92
N GLU A 82 -7.75 7.19 5.17
CA GLU A 82 -8.62 6.12 5.67
C GLU A 82 -8.34 4.80 4.95
N SER A 83 -8.17 3.72 5.72
CA SER A 83 -8.03 2.38 5.16
C SER A 83 -9.30 1.96 4.45
N ARG A 84 -9.13 1.40 3.24
CA ARG A 84 -10.25 0.80 2.51
C ARG A 84 -10.58 -0.56 3.10
N ASP A 85 -11.84 -0.75 3.49
CA ASP A 85 -12.34 -2.05 3.91
C ASP A 85 -12.22 -3.05 2.75
N GLY A 86 -11.79 -4.26 3.07
CA GLY A 86 -11.58 -5.29 2.07
C GLY A 86 -10.24 -5.22 1.34
N SER A 87 -9.45 -4.17 1.53
CA SER A 87 -8.09 -4.09 0.98
C SER A 87 -7.02 -4.66 1.90
N ARG A 88 -7.36 -4.93 3.16
CA ARG A 88 -6.41 -5.48 4.13
C ARG A 88 -6.04 -6.90 3.78
N SER A 89 -4.75 -7.17 3.70
CA SER A 89 -4.19 -8.50 3.51
C SER A 89 -3.33 -8.84 4.71
N ILE A 90 -3.68 -9.91 5.42
CA ILE A 90 -3.05 -10.30 6.68
C ILE A 90 -2.09 -11.46 6.46
N SER A 91 -0.90 -11.33 7.02
CA SER A 91 0.08 -12.43 7.14
C SER A 91 0.29 -12.74 8.60
N THR A 92 0.29 -14.03 8.94
CA THR A 92 0.55 -14.49 10.30
C THR A 92 1.83 -15.30 10.30
N PRO A 93 3.00 -14.67 10.45
CA PRO A 93 4.28 -15.39 10.44
C PRO A 93 4.44 -16.23 11.70
N ALA A 94 5.12 -17.35 11.58
CA ALA A 94 5.43 -18.23 12.74
C ALA A 94 6.68 -17.76 13.49
N ALA A 95 7.56 -17.02 12.83
CA ALA A 95 8.82 -16.54 13.40
C ALA A 95 9.24 -15.21 12.75
N VAL A 96 10.25 -14.56 13.34
CA VAL A 96 10.87 -13.37 12.72
C VAL A 96 11.59 -13.76 11.43
N ASP A 97 11.76 -12.79 10.53
CA ASP A 97 12.40 -12.96 9.20
C ASP A 97 11.74 -13.99 8.28
N GLU A 98 10.52 -14.43 8.58
CA GLU A 98 9.72 -15.24 7.67
C GLU A 98 8.84 -14.34 6.80
N TYR A 99 9.14 -14.31 5.49
CA TYR A 99 8.41 -13.49 4.54
C TYR A 99 7.15 -14.21 4.04
N GLY A 100 6.02 -13.50 4.13
CA GLY A 100 4.76 -13.95 3.58
C GLY A 100 4.30 -12.97 2.51
N ASN A 101 3.69 -13.50 1.44
CA ASN A 101 3.14 -12.65 0.38
C ASN A 101 1.80 -12.06 0.80
N VAL A 102 1.63 -10.76 0.53
CA VAL A 102 0.37 -10.06 0.72
C VAL A 102 -0.03 -9.35 -0.57
N THR A 103 -1.33 -9.28 -0.82
CA THR A 103 -1.89 -8.57 -1.95
C THR A 103 -3.06 -7.72 -1.46
N SER A 104 -2.95 -6.40 -1.65
CA SER A 104 -3.99 -5.45 -1.27
C SER A 104 -4.53 -4.77 -2.52
N ARG A 105 -5.85 -4.72 -2.67
CA ARG A 105 -6.50 -4.14 -3.85
C ARG A 105 -7.64 -3.23 -3.46
N ALA A 106 -7.84 -2.18 -4.26
CA ALA A 106 -8.99 -1.29 -4.13
C ALA A 106 -9.36 -0.69 -5.48
N THR A 107 -10.65 -0.44 -5.67
CA THR A 107 -11.16 0.38 -6.77
C THR A 107 -11.52 1.74 -6.19
N ILE A 108 -10.99 2.80 -6.81
CA ILE A 108 -11.14 4.16 -6.29
C ILE A 108 -11.75 5.05 -7.36
N ASP A 109 -12.87 5.69 -7.04
CA ASP A 109 -13.53 6.66 -7.89
C ASP A 109 -13.18 8.07 -7.43
N VAL A 110 -12.48 8.81 -8.27
CA VAL A 110 -12.07 10.19 -7.98
C VAL A 110 -13.03 11.13 -8.70
N PRO A 111 -13.80 11.95 -7.98
CA PRO A 111 -14.73 12.89 -8.61
C PRO A 111 -14.02 13.85 -9.56
N ARG A 112 -14.70 14.25 -10.62
CA ARG A 112 -14.16 15.18 -11.61
C ARG A 112 -13.67 16.46 -10.93
N GLY A 113 -12.45 16.86 -11.25
CA GLY A 113 -11.81 18.05 -10.69
C GLY A 113 -11.22 17.86 -9.29
N CYS A 114 -11.36 16.69 -8.68
CA CYS A 114 -10.79 16.39 -7.36
C CYS A 114 -9.48 15.61 -7.47
N CYS A 115 -8.82 15.43 -6.32
CA CYS A 115 -7.63 14.59 -6.19
C CYS A 115 -7.75 13.79 -4.90
N PHE A 116 -7.40 12.51 -4.96
CA PHE A 116 -7.32 11.66 -3.77
C PHE A 116 -5.88 11.20 -3.57
N THR A 117 -5.44 11.18 -2.33
CA THR A 117 -4.16 10.56 -1.97
C THR A 117 -4.37 9.07 -1.74
N VAL A 118 -3.40 8.27 -2.15
CA VAL A 118 -3.41 6.81 -1.99
C VAL A 118 -2.05 6.37 -1.47
N ALA A 119 -2.06 5.47 -0.52
CA ALA A 119 -0.84 4.85 0.01
C ALA A 119 -1.10 3.38 0.33
N VAL A 120 -0.04 2.59 0.33
CA VAL A 120 -0.03 1.26 0.92
C VAL A 120 0.61 1.40 2.29
N GLU A 121 -0.10 1.03 3.35
CA GLU A 121 0.40 1.18 4.72
C GLU A 121 0.46 -0.16 5.44
N TYR A 122 1.43 -0.28 6.35
CA TYR A 122 1.41 -1.32 7.35
C TYR A 122 0.32 -0.97 8.37
N VAL A 123 -0.67 -1.83 8.51
CA VAL A 123 -1.79 -1.64 9.44
C VAL A 123 -1.88 -2.78 10.43
N ASN A 124 -2.67 -2.60 11.49
CA ASN A 124 -2.86 -3.61 12.51
C ASN A 124 -3.49 -4.87 11.92
N GLY A 125 -2.79 -6.00 12.03
CA GLY A 125 -3.28 -7.31 11.63
C GLY A 125 -4.04 -8.05 12.75
N THR A 126 -4.07 -7.51 13.96
CA THR A 126 -4.67 -8.16 15.14
C THR A 126 -6.06 -7.64 15.45
N VAL A 127 -6.87 -7.46 14.42
CA VAL A 127 -8.19 -6.78 14.52
C VAL A 127 -9.20 -7.52 15.40
N ASN A 128 -9.03 -8.82 15.60
CA ASN A 128 -9.95 -9.63 16.38
C ASN A 128 -9.51 -9.84 17.83
N ASP A 129 -8.36 -9.33 18.22
CA ASP A 129 -7.83 -9.47 19.57
C ASP A 129 -7.20 -8.16 20.07
N PRO A 130 -7.97 -7.33 20.80
CA PRO A 130 -7.48 -6.06 21.28
C PRO A 130 -6.40 -6.17 22.36
N THR A 131 -6.15 -7.37 22.88
CA THR A 131 -5.10 -7.58 23.88
C THR A 131 -3.72 -7.74 23.27
N VAL A 132 -3.63 -7.99 21.98
CA VAL A 132 -2.38 -8.14 21.25
C VAL A 132 -1.92 -6.81 20.72
N THR A 133 -0.72 -6.38 21.10
CA THR A 133 -0.08 -5.18 20.56
C THR A 133 0.66 -5.53 19.29
N PRO A 134 0.34 -4.90 18.13
CA PRO A 134 1.05 -5.19 16.89
C PRO A 134 2.52 -4.78 16.98
N THR A 135 3.38 -5.50 16.25
CA THR A 135 4.79 -5.13 16.15
C THR A 135 4.91 -3.73 15.55
N PRO A 136 5.80 -2.86 16.06
CA PRO A 136 5.87 -1.48 15.60
C PRO A 136 6.45 -1.30 14.20
N ILE A 137 7.20 -2.28 13.70
CA ILE A 137 7.92 -2.19 12.43
C ILE A 137 7.80 -3.51 11.68
N ILE A 138 7.68 -3.44 10.36
CA ILE A 138 7.80 -4.59 9.46
C ILE A 138 8.86 -4.33 8.39
N ASN A 139 9.36 -5.40 7.81
CA ASN A 139 10.21 -5.37 6.63
C ASN A 139 9.38 -5.70 5.40
N VAL A 140 9.58 -4.95 4.32
CA VAL A 140 8.94 -5.17 3.03
C VAL A 140 10.02 -5.40 1.99
N ILE A 141 9.85 -6.43 1.17
CA ILE A 141 10.75 -6.77 0.07
C ILE A 141 9.95 -7.11 -1.19
N ASP A 142 10.48 -6.75 -2.33
CA ASP A 142 9.89 -7.03 -3.65
C ASP A 142 8.45 -6.51 -3.78
N GLY A 143 8.21 -5.31 -3.28
CA GLY A 143 6.90 -4.67 -3.39
C GLY A 143 6.66 -4.07 -4.76
N SER A 144 5.46 -4.29 -5.29
CA SER A 144 5.00 -3.74 -6.56
C SER A 144 3.60 -3.16 -6.40
N LEU A 145 3.42 -1.93 -6.85
CA LEU A 145 2.11 -1.26 -6.86
C LEU A 145 1.74 -0.91 -8.28
N SER A 146 0.59 -1.39 -8.70
CA SER A 146 0.04 -1.15 -10.03
C SER A 146 -1.19 -0.26 -9.91
N ILE A 147 -1.23 0.83 -10.68
CA ILE A 147 -2.37 1.74 -10.74
C ILE A 147 -2.85 1.79 -12.18
N THR A 148 -4.07 1.33 -12.42
CA THR A 148 -4.67 1.27 -13.75
C THR A 148 -5.93 2.12 -13.76
N ARG A 149 -6.01 3.06 -14.70
CA ARG A 149 -7.24 3.82 -14.93
C ARG A 149 -8.17 3.04 -15.85
N THR A 150 -9.42 2.85 -15.44
CA THR A 150 -10.42 2.05 -16.17
C THR A 150 -11.58 2.87 -16.71
N ALA A 151 -11.75 4.09 -16.27
CA ALA A 151 -12.83 4.97 -16.77
C ALA A 151 -12.45 6.43 -16.68
#